data_496aa4d332d23fc9abf7adf18339c41c
#
_entry.id   496aa4d332d23fc9abf7adf18339c41c
#
_cell.length_a   1.000
_cell.length_b   1.000
_cell.length_c   1.000
_cell.angle_alpha   90.00
_cell.angle_beta   90.00
_cell.angle_gamma   90.00
#
_symmetry.space_group_name_H-M   'P 1'
#
loop_
_entity.id
_entity.type
_entity.pdbx_description
1 polymer ?
#
loop_
_entity_poly.entity_id
_entity_poly.type
_entity_poly.pdbx_seq_one_letter_code
_entity_poly.pdbx_strand_id
1 'polypeptide(L)'
;METLLEVLDEVLLTNEVVDFQTFVTSPNFCNNHDLYDYWIEKGMSIDPKTSEIILDGSIGGGKTTFSNYYFAYRVYCMFAQGSPQSQLGLAYNTEIYCLYFSVSLDMAKKSGFLQLYNIFNECAWFNENYPIDKGLRSSISFPNKFHIDYASTESHQIGLSVWGFILDEANFRSGGVGTGVAEEYQEVTQLYNQLMDRLVSRFSNPDGSVNALAILISSASYQSSFVEKRKQVVKGDRWTTCITSVSYEVKPERYSKETFEVFIGSGSAEPCIIESDEQRTQLFAAIGVLGTGEEEKFIRHVPINLKKNFKDNIALALQNHCGVPTMIVGSFMSNLKYLYDSYTEDIPTIFTTESIEASNENDTQIIEYLIPNNIQFAERPHSLYLDMNLTGDRGNLTCFRYDGKNAKNLDVHTRVFSIKIVPPHYPYATKISKVQQFVFDISQFVNLVSFASDQYQSEQLRQEVTTELGLENIRISLDSTDKPYMHWQRGLVEGRIRQQKDTLLETEVQEAIHDYKRHRVVKAKGSSDDNLQGNVGAFFLSDTYGKTGGSIADLYTEKINLIGGKAIDRVLSELGYSKA
;
A
#
# COMPACT_ATOMS: atom_id res chain seq x y z
N MET A 1 -41.63 -33.52 -38.72
CA MET A 1 -40.42 -32.70 -38.85
C MET A 1 -40.69 -31.29 -38.34
N GLU A 2 -41.83 -30.69 -38.62
CA GLU A 2 -42.26 -29.38 -38.03
C GLU A 2 -42.34 -29.41 -36.49
N THR A 3 -42.95 -30.45 -35.92
CA THR A 3 -43.05 -30.60 -34.44
C THR A 3 -41.71 -30.73 -33.75
N LEU A 4 -40.69 -31.25 -34.40
CA LEU A 4 -39.36 -31.37 -33.82
C LEU A 4 -38.58 -30.05 -33.90
N LEU A 5 -38.84 -29.26 -34.94
CA LEU A 5 -38.31 -27.91 -35.10
C LEU A 5 -38.96 -26.93 -34.13
N GLU A 6 -40.30 -27.04 -33.91
CA GLU A 6 -41.02 -26.24 -32.91
C GLU A 6 -40.56 -26.54 -31.49
N VAL A 7 -40.35 -27.83 -31.16
CA VAL A 7 -39.80 -28.23 -29.86
C VAL A 7 -38.32 -27.80 -29.72
N LEU A 8 -37.53 -27.84 -30.80
CA LEU A 8 -36.16 -27.33 -30.81
C LEU A 8 -36.13 -25.79 -30.71
N ASP A 9 -37.02 -25.08 -31.38
CA ASP A 9 -37.15 -23.64 -31.25
C ASP A 9 -37.67 -23.25 -29.86
N GLU A 10 -38.60 -24.00 -29.26
CA GLU A 10 -39.06 -23.79 -27.88
C GLU A 10 -37.96 -24.08 -26.87
N VAL A 11 -37.12 -25.12 -27.09
CA VAL A 11 -35.94 -25.44 -26.27
C VAL A 11 -34.80 -24.43 -26.50
N LEU A 12 -34.67 -23.88 -27.70
CA LEU A 12 -33.69 -22.81 -28.01
C LEU A 12 -34.13 -21.44 -27.48
N LEU A 13 -35.44 -21.17 -27.47
CA LEU A 13 -36.04 -19.93 -26.92
C LEU A 13 -35.99 -19.91 -25.37
N THR A 14 -35.87 -21.05 -24.68
CA THR A 14 -35.76 -21.11 -23.20
C THR A 14 -34.36 -20.86 -22.67
N ASN A 15 -33.35 -20.63 -23.51
CA ASN A 15 -31.96 -20.39 -23.11
C ASN A 15 -31.50 -18.91 -23.18
N GLU A 16 -32.43 -17.96 -23.34
CA GLU A 16 -32.05 -16.55 -23.18
C GLU A 16 -31.82 -16.22 -21.72
N VAL A 17 -30.56 -15.89 -21.43
CA VAL A 17 -30.15 -15.38 -20.11
C VAL A 17 -30.82 -14.03 -19.88
N VAL A 18 -31.65 -13.91 -18.85
CA VAL A 18 -32.26 -12.62 -18.49
C VAL A 18 -31.19 -11.65 -17.97
N ASP A 19 -31.48 -10.35 -18.05
CA ASP A 19 -30.61 -9.33 -17.52
C ASP A 19 -30.58 -9.31 -15.98
N PHE A 20 -29.63 -8.57 -15.41
CA PHE A 20 -29.43 -8.48 -13.96
C PHE A 20 -30.66 -7.93 -13.23
N GLN A 21 -31.32 -6.91 -13.79
CA GLN A 21 -32.52 -6.33 -13.19
C GLN A 21 -33.64 -7.38 -13.12
N THR A 22 -33.93 -8.06 -14.23
CA THR A 22 -34.94 -9.12 -14.28
C THR A 22 -34.61 -10.26 -13.30
N PHE A 23 -33.33 -10.69 -13.22
CA PHE A 23 -32.89 -11.71 -12.26
C PHE A 23 -33.15 -11.30 -10.81
N VAL A 24 -32.90 -10.03 -10.45
CA VAL A 24 -33.12 -9.55 -9.08
C VAL A 24 -34.60 -9.39 -8.76
N THR A 25 -35.39 -8.76 -9.65
CA THR A 25 -36.74 -8.25 -9.31
C THR A 25 -37.88 -9.18 -9.68
N SER A 26 -37.69 -10.07 -10.65
CA SER A 26 -38.78 -10.92 -11.13
C SER A 26 -39.16 -12.03 -10.13
N PRO A 27 -40.46 -12.30 -9.95
CA PRO A 27 -40.95 -13.41 -9.11
C PRO A 27 -40.47 -14.79 -9.55
N ASN A 28 -40.11 -14.97 -10.82
CA ASN A 28 -39.54 -16.23 -11.33
C ASN A 28 -38.06 -16.44 -10.94
N PHE A 29 -37.45 -15.41 -10.35
CA PHE A 29 -36.06 -15.40 -9.92
C PHE A 29 -35.95 -15.03 -8.42
N CYS A 30 -35.24 -13.95 -8.08
CA CYS A 30 -35.00 -13.61 -6.67
C CYS A 30 -36.15 -12.83 -6.01
N ASN A 31 -37.07 -12.22 -6.78
CA ASN A 31 -38.18 -11.42 -6.29
C ASN A 31 -37.78 -10.37 -5.23
N ASN A 32 -36.65 -9.74 -5.41
CA ASN A 32 -36.13 -8.74 -4.49
C ASN A 32 -36.34 -7.33 -5.03
N HIS A 33 -37.06 -6.52 -4.25
CA HIS A 33 -37.35 -5.11 -4.55
C HIS A 33 -36.63 -4.15 -3.59
N ASP A 34 -35.79 -4.67 -2.67
CA ASP A 34 -35.09 -3.90 -1.65
C ASP A 34 -33.64 -3.51 -2.05
N LEU A 35 -33.14 -4.05 -3.17
CA LEU A 35 -31.87 -3.63 -3.71
C LEU A 35 -32.02 -2.24 -4.33
N TYR A 36 -31.19 -1.28 -3.89
CA TYR A 36 -31.26 0.10 -4.37
C TYR A 36 -31.08 0.20 -5.88
N ASP A 37 -31.83 1.11 -6.53
CA ASP A 37 -31.76 1.36 -7.98
C ASP A 37 -30.32 1.64 -8.45
N TYR A 38 -29.54 2.36 -7.66
CA TYR A 38 -28.11 2.56 -7.89
C TYR A 38 -27.36 1.25 -8.21
N TRP A 39 -27.61 0.21 -7.42
CA TRP A 39 -26.94 -1.08 -7.63
C TRP A 39 -27.51 -1.88 -8.80
N ILE A 40 -28.80 -1.72 -9.09
CA ILE A 40 -29.40 -2.28 -10.30
C ILE A 40 -28.73 -1.67 -11.54
N GLU A 41 -28.62 -0.34 -11.62
CA GLU A 41 -27.98 0.37 -12.73
C GLU A 41 -26.50 -0.05 -12.88
N LYS A 42 -25.76 -0.13 -11.76
CA LYS A 42 -24.37 -0.60 -11.80
C LYS A 42 -24.26 -2.02 -12.31
N GLY A 43 -25.10 -2.94 -11.84
CA GLY A 43 -25.11 -4.33 -12.29
C GLY A 43 -25.42 -4.47 -13.79
N MET A 44 -26.34 -3.67 -14.29
CA MET A 44 -26.67 -3.60 -15.74
C MET A 44 -25.52 -3.05 -16.59
N SER A 45 -24.66 -2.22 -16.03
CA SER A 45 -23.54 -1.58 -16.74
C SER A 45 -22.26 -2.42 -16.79
N ILE A 46 -22.13 -3.49 -16.01
CA ILE A 46 -20.93 -4.33 -15.99
C ILE A 46 -20.89 -5.19 -17.27
N ASP A 47 -19.75 -5.14 -17.96
CA ASP A 47 -19.51 -6.01 -19.12
C ASP A 47 -19.60 -7.50 -18.70
N PRO A 48 -20.36 -8.34 -19.39
CA PRO A 48 -20.47 -9.78 -19.10
C PRO A 48 -19.13 -10.52 -19.06
N LYS A 49 -18.11 -10.01 -19.74
CA LYS A 49 -16.75 -10.56 -19.74
C LYS A 49 -15.87 -10.07 -18.59
N THR A 50 -16.38 -9.16 -17.73
CA THR A 50 -15.65 -8.71 -16.55
C THR A 50 -15.31 -9.89 -15.66
N SER A 51 -14.03 -10.06 -15.36
CA SER A 51 -13.49 -11.12 -14.51
C SER A 51 -13.12 -10.66 -13.12
N GLU A 52 -12.93 -9.35 -12.93
CA GLU A 52 -12.65 -8.77 -11.62
C GLU A 52 -13.53 -7.55 -11.35
N ILE A 53 -14.17 -7.53 -10.18
CA ILE A 53 -15.00 -6.41 -9.72
C ILE A 53 -14.43 -5.92 -8.38
N ILE A 54 -14.11 -4.65 -8.31
CA ILE A 54 -13.65 -3.99 -7.09
C ILE A 54 -14.74 -3.04 -6.60
N LEU A 55 -15.32 -3.37 -5.45
CA LEU A 55 -16.38 -2.60 -4.80
C LEU A 55 -15.82 -1.92 -3.56
N ASP A 56 -15.62 -0.63 -3.61
CA ASP A 56 -15.19 0.14 -2.46
C ASP A 56 -16.13 1.31 -2.15
N GLY A 57 -15.78 2.12 -1.17
CA GLY A 57 -16.49 3.35 -0.87
C GLY A 57 -17.06 3.42 0.53
N SER A 58 -18.15 4.17 0.67
CA SER A 58 -18.77 4.50 1.96
C SER A 58 -19.28 3.28 2.74
N ILE A 59 -19.32 3.41 4.07
CA ILE A 59 -19.88 2.37 4.96
C ILE A 59 -21.40 2.29 4.78
N GLY A 60 -21.94 1.07 4.85
CA GLY A 60 -23.39 0.84 4.80
C GLY A 60 -24.04 1.15 3.45
N GLY A 61 -23.26 1.25 2.37
CA GLY A 61 -23.74 1.46 1.01
C GLY A 61 -24.35 0.24 0.32
N GLY A 62 -24.41 -0.94 0.97
CA GLY A 62 -25.01 -2.15 0.37
C GLY A 62 -24.08 -2.92 -0.57
N LYS A 63 -22.77 -2.67 -0.54
CA LYS A 63 -21.75 -3.34 -1.37
C LYS A 63 -21.80 -4.87 -1.28
N THR A 64 -21.82 -5.43 -0.06
CA THR A 64 -21.90 -6.87 0.18
C THR A 64 -23.19 -7.46 -0.37
N THR A 65 -24.33 -6.77 -0.19
CA THR A 65 -25.61 -7.20 -0.74
C THR A 65 -25.59 -7.23 -2.27
N PHE A 66 -25.10 -6.15 -2.90
CA PHE A 66 -24.95 -6.10 -4.35
C PHE A 66 -24.03 -7.21 -4.87
N SER A 67 -22.86 -7.39 -4.25
CA SER A 67 -21.91 -8.42 -4.68
C SER A 67 -22.50 -9.83 -4.64
N ASN A 68 -23.29 -10.13 -3.60
CA ASN A 68 -23.94 -11.43 -3.46
C ASN A 68 -24.99 -11.66 -4.55
N TYR A 69 -25.86 -10.66 -4.86
CA TYR A 69 -26.79 -10.75 -5.97
C TYR A 69 -26.10 -10.85 -7.32
N TYR A 70 -25.04 -10.06 -7.53
CA TYR A 70 -24.31 -10.09 -8.79
C TYR A 70 -23.54 -11.40 -8.98
N PHE A 71 -22.97 -11.94 -7.91
CA PHE A 71 -22.33 -13.25 -7.94
C PHE A 71 -23.35 -14.37 -8.25
N ALA A 72 -24.52 -14.34 -7.61
CA ALA A 72 -25.60 -15.29 -7.88
C ALA A 72 -26.11 -15.17 -9.33
N TYR A 73 -26.22 -13.95 -9.86
CA TYR A 73 -26.55 -13.70 -11.26
C TYR A 73 -25.53 -14.32 -12.23
N ARG A 74 -24.24 -14.20 -11.95
CA ARG A 74 -23.19 -14.79 -12.79
C ARG A 74 -23.21 -16.32 -12.75
N VAL A 75 -23.53 -16.92 -11.60
CA VAL A 75 -23.78 -18.36 -11.47
C VAL A 75 -25.03 -18.76 -12.26
N TYR A 76 -26.11 -17.99 -12.17
CA TYR A 76 -27.30 -18.18 -13.00
C TYR A 76 -26.96 -18.17 -14.48
N CYS A 77 -26.26 -17.16 -14.96
CA CYS A 77 -25.86 -17.04 -16.37
C CYS A 77 -25.10 -18.29 -16.86
N MET A 78 -24.21 -18.83 -16.03
CA MET A 78 -23.47 -20.03 -16.35
C MET A 78 -24.38 -21.27 -16.38
N PHE A 79 -25.27 -21.44 -15.41
CA PHE A 79 -26.15 -22.62 -15.33
C PHE A 79 -27.22 -22.60 -16.42
N ALA A 80 -27.77 -21.46 -16.76
CA ALA A 80 -28.76 -21.30 -17.82
C ALA A 80 -28.20 -21.65 -19.22
N GLN A 81 -26.91 -21.50 -19.43
CA GLN A 81 -26.23 -21.84 -20.68
C GLN A 81 -25.77 -23.31 -20.78
N GLY A 82 -26.14 -24.14 -19.80
CA GLY A 82 -25.86 -25.58 -19.76
C GLY A 82 -24.82 -25.99 -18.74
N SER A 83 -24.07 -27.08 -19.01
CA SER A 83 -23.10 -27.61 -18.05
C SER A 83 -21.95 -26.65 -17.81
N PRO A 84 -21.69 -26.22 -16.55
CA PRO A 84 -20.53 -25.41 -16.21
C PRO A 84 -19.19 -26.05 -16.64
N GLN A 85 -19.07 -27.38 -16.48
CA GLN A 85 -17.86 -28.10 -16.86
C GLN A 85 -17.56 -27.94 -18.36
N SER A 86 -18.58 -28.07 -19.20
CA SER A 86 -18.44 -27.93 -20.66
C SER A 86 -18.03 -26.51 -21.04
N GLN A 87 -18.66 -25.48 -20.45
CA GLN A 87 -18.36 -24.08 -20.73
C GLN A 87 -16.93 -23.69 -20.30
N LEU A 88 -16.41 -24.34 -19.25
CA LEU A 88 -15.08 -24.10 -18.71
C LEU A 88 -14.00 -25.05 -19.29
N GLY A 89 -14.36 -25.89 -20.25
CA GLY A 89 -13.43 -26.87 -20.82
C GLY A 89 -12.93 -27.95 -19.84
N LEU A 90 -13.73 -28.24 -18.81
CA LEU A 90 -13.40 -29.21 -17.78
C LEU A 90 -14.03 -30.58 -18.07
N ALA A 91 -13.46 -31.66 -17.50
CA ALA A 91 -14.07 -32.97 -17.55
C ALA A 91 -15.42 -32.98 -16.85
N TYR A 92 -16.41 -33.72 -17.37
CA TYR A 92 -17.80 -33.74 -16.92
C TYR A 92 -17.96 -33.99 -15.41
N ASN A 93 -17.08 -34.76 -14.80
CA ASN A 93 -17.13 -35.09 -13.38
C ASN A 93 -16.24 -34.20 -12.50
N THR A 94 -15.68 -33.12 -13.04
CA THR A 94 -14.88 -32.16 -12.26
C THR A 94 -15.78 -31.36 -11.33
N GLU A 95 -15.39 -31.28 -10.07
CA GLU A 95 -16.01 -30.37 -9.11
C GLU A 95 -15.47 -28.95 -9.32
N ILE A 96 -16.36 -27.97 -9.30
CA ILE A 96 -16.05 -26.55 -9.45
C ILE A 96 -16.33 -25.85 -8.13
N TYR A 97 -15.39 -25.04 -7.68
CA TYR A 97 -15.48 -24.34 -6.39
C TYR A 97 -15.48 -22.84 -6.57
N CYS A 98 -16.22 -22.18 -5.70
CA CYS A 98 -16.13 -20.76 -5.41
C CYS A 98 -15.82 -20.55 -3.95
N LEU A 99 -15.07 -19.51 -3.62
CA LEU A 99 -14.60 -19.29 -2.27
C LEU A 99 -15.06 -17.93 -1.75
N TYR A 100 -15.67 -17.92 -0.56
CA TYR A 100 -16.08 -16.70 0.13
C TYR A 100 -15.15 -16.46 1.32
N PHE A 101 -14.43 -15.35 1.31
CA PHE A 101 -13.55 -14.95 2.40
C PHE A 101 -14.05 -13.69 3.08
N SER A 102 -13.88 -13.60 4.39
CA SER A 102 -14.11 -12.38 5.18
C SER A 102 -13.10 -12.29 6.32
N VAL A 103 -13.09 -11.16 7.02
CA VAL A 103 -12.17 -10.82 8.13
C VAL A 103 -12.04 -11.93 9.18
N SER A 104 -13.14 -12.58 9.52
CA SER A 104 -13.12 -13.75 10.41
C SER A 104 -14.13 -14.78 9.95
N LEU A 105 -13.86 -16.06 10.26
CA LEU A 105 -14.79 -17.17 10.03
C LEU A 105 -16.19 -16.92 10.59
N ASP A 106 -16.26 -16.33 11.78
CA ASP A 106 -17.54 -16.08 12.44
C ASP A 106 -18.34 -14.95 11.80
N MET A 107 -17.66 -13.91 11.30
CA MET A 107 -18.31 -12.81 10.58
C MET A 107 -18.74 -13.25 9.17
N ALA A 108 -17.89 -14.01 8.46
CA ALA A 108 -18.24 -14.57 7.17
C ALA A 108 -19.52 -15.43 7.25
N LYS A 109 -19.62 -16.28 8.29
CA LYS A 109 -20.79 -17.12 8.54
C LYS A 109 -22.05 -16.33 8.87
N LYS A 110 -21.91 -15.23 9.62
CA LYS A 110 -23.07 -14.54 10.23
C LYS A 110 -23.70 -13.48 9.32
N SER A 111 -23.00 -12.96 8.32
CA SER A 111 -23.54 -11.87 7.50
C SER A 111 -23.48 -12.13 6.00
N GLY A 112 -22.29 -12.09 5.40
CA GLY A 112 -22.15 -12.11 3.95
C GLY A 112 -22.48 -13.45 3.31
N PHE A 113 -21.88 -14.54 3.79
CA PHE A 113 -22.13 -15.88 3.25
C PHE A 113 -23.56 -16.38 3.52
N LEU A 114 -24.11 -16.10 4.72
CA LEU A 114 -25.50 -16.45 5.01
C LEU A 114 -26.49 -15.72 4.07
N GLN A 115 -26.22 -14.46 3.75
CA GLN A 115 -27.02 -13.72 2.77
C GLN A 115 -26.94 -14.39 1.38
N LEU A 116 -25.74 -14.75 0.94
CA LEU A 116 -25.56 -15.46 -0.34
C LEU A 116 -26.30 -16.81 -0.35
N TYR A 117 -26.20 -17.58 0.76
CA TYR A 117 -26.97 -18.82 0.92
C TYR A 117 -28.48 -18.58 0.80
N ASN A 118 -29.00 -17.56 1.46
CA ASN A 118 -30.43 -17.24 1.38
C ASN A 118 -30.85 -16.85 -0.02
N ILE A 119 -30.05 -16.10 -0.78
CA ILE A 119 -30.34 -15.77 -2.17
C ILE A 119 -30.54 -17.03 -3.00
N PHE A 120 -29.63 -18.01 -2.93
CA PHE A 120 -29.79 -19.27 -3.66
C PHE A 120 -30.94 -20.14 -3.15
N ASN A 121 -31.18 -20.15 -1.83
CA ASN A 121 -32.25 -20.92 -1.22
C ASN A 121 -33.65 -20.38 -1.49
N GLU A 122 -33.79 -19.08 -1.75
CA GLU A 122 -35.07 -18.38 -1.96
C GLU A 122 -35.37 -18.10 -3.43
N CYS A 123 -34.34 -18.04 -4.29
CA CYS A 123 -34.50 -17.79 -5.71
C CYS A 123 -35.29 -18.93 -6.38
N ALA A 124 -36.44 -18.59 -6.98
CA ALA A 124 -37.36 -19.55 -7.58
C ALA A 124 -36.66 -20.38 -8.66
N TRP A 125 -35.93 -19.73 -9.56
CA TRP A 125 -35.23 -20.41 -10.65
C TRP A 125 -34.23 -21.47 -10.18
N PHE A 126 -33.41 -21.17 -9.14
CA PHE A 126 -32.48 -22.15 -8.58
C PHE A 126 -33.21 -23.31 -7.89
N ASN A 127 -34.27 -23.02 -7.15
CA ASN A 127 -35.06 -24.07 -6.49
C ASN A 127 -35.71 -25.02 -7.49
N GLU A 128 -36.09 -24.54 -8.67
CA GLU A 128 -36.71 -25.36 -9.70
C GLU A 128 -35.67 -26.17 -10.50
N ASN A 129 -34.56 -25.55 -10.87
CA ASN A 129 -33.61 -26.13 -11.83
C ASN A 129 -32.36 -26.75 -11.16
N TYR A 130 -31.87 -26.16 -10.07
CA TYR A 130 -30.64 -26.55 -9.38
C TYR A 130 -30.78 -26.38 -7.87
N PRO A 131 -31.66 -27.14 -7.18
CA PRO A 131 -31.87 -26.98 -5.74
C PRO A 131 -30.59 -27.27 -4.95
N ILE A 132 -30.28 -26.39 -3.99
CA ILE A 132 -29.12 -26.55 -3.13
C ILE A 132 -29.34 -27.61 -2.06
N ASP A 133 -28.25 -28.24 -1.57
CA ASP A 133 -28.32 -29.16 -0.42
C ASP A 133 -28.54 -28.36 0.89
N LYS A 134 -29.74 -28.49 1.46
CA LYS A 134 -30.17 -27.79 2.69
C LYS A 134 -29.58 -28.38 3.97
N GLY A 135 -28.93 -29.55 3.90
CA GLY A 135 -28.28 -30.17 5.04
C GLY A 135 -26.95 -29.52 5.44
N LEU A 136 -26.31 -28.78 4.53
CA LEU A 136 -25.03 -28.17 4.74
C LEU A 136 -25.16 -26.64 4.84
N ARG A 137 -24.97 -26.07 6.04
CA ARG A 137 -24.97 -24.62 6.25
C ARG A 137 -23.56 -23.98 6.09
N SER A 138 -22.55 -24.80 5.90
CA SER A 138 -21.16 -24.39 5.74
C SER A 138 -20.69 -24.35 4.28
N SER A 139 -21.51 -24.85 3.38
CA SER A 139 -21.26 -24.90 1.93
C SER A 139 -22.60 -24.78 1.19
N ILE A 140 -22.60 -24.17 0.03
CA ILE A 140 -23.70 -24.15 -0.92
C ILE A 140 -23.32 -25.14 -2.02
N SER A 141 -24.02 -26.29 -2.10
CA SER A 141 -23.72 -27.36 -3.04
C SER A 141 -24.86 -27.57 -4.01
N PHE A 142 -24.58 -27.57 -5.31
CA PHE A 142 -25.53 -27.79 -6.39
C PHE A 142 -25.39 -29.20 -6.99
N PRO A 143 -26.46 -29.77 -7.57
CA PRO A 143 -26.44 -31.11 -8.17
C PRO A 143 -25.42 -31.27 -9.29
N ASN A 144 -25.06 -30.19 -9.99
CA ASN A 144 -24.09 -30.18 -11.10
C ASN A 144 -22.63 -30.11 -10.64
N LYS A 145 -22.32 -30.45 -9.39
CA LYS A 145 -20.97 -30.43 -8.78
C LYS A 145 -20.33 -29.03 -8.75
N PHE A 146 -21.14 -28.02 -8.55
CA PHE A 146 -20.70 -26.66 -8.30
C PHE A 146 -20.91 -26.35 -6.83
N HIS A 147 -19.87 -25.85 -6.16
CA HIS A 147 -19.82 -25.62 -4.73
C HIS A 147 -19.38 -24.19 -4.42
N ILE A 148 -19.96 -23.60 -3.40
CA ILE A 148 -19.54 -22.31 -2.86
C ILE A 148 -19.25 -22.51 -1.37
N ASP A 149 -17.97 -22.40 -1.02
CA ASP A 149 -17.51 -22.64 0.34
C ASP A 149 -17.05 -21.33 0.97
N TYR A 150 -17.31 -21.12 2.26
CA TYR A 150 -16.59 -20.09 2.95
C TYR A 150 -15.21 -20.64 3.38
N ALA A 151 -14.19 -19.83 3.22
CA ALA A 151 -12.81 -20.19 3.51
C ALA A 151 -12.16 -19.15 4.43
N SER A 152 -11.29 -19.60 5.33
CA SER A 152 -10.57 -18.72 6.25
C SER A 152 -9.08 -18.66 6.01
N THR A 153 -8.50 -19.66 5.39
CA THR A 153 -7.05 -19.83 5.22
C THR A 153 -6.66 -20.40 3.87
N GLU A 154 -5.40 -20.20 3.48
CA GLU A 154 -4.81 -20.69 2.24
C GLU A 154 -4.84 -22.23 2.09
N SER A 155 -4.79 -22.97 3.20
CA SER A 155 -4.65 -24.43 3.19
C SER A 155 -5.84 -25.19 2.58
N HIS A 156 -7.03 -24.58 2.53
CA HIS A 156 -8.24 -25.22 1.98
C HIS A 156 -8.35 -25.14 0.45
N GLN A 157 -7.39 -24.51 -0.23
CA GLN A 157 -7.49 -24.20 -1.66
C GLN A 157 -6.65 -25.11 -2.55
N ILE A 158 -5.71 -25.87 -1.98
CA ILE A 158 -4.76 -26.69 -2.73
C ILE A 158 -5.49 -27.81 -3.47
N GLY A 159 -5.41 -27.82 -4.79
CA GLY A 159 -6.01 -28.86 -5.65
C GLY A 159 -7.42 -28.56 -6.17
N LEU A 160 -8.14 -27.54 -5.66
CA LEU A 160 -9.49 -27.21 -6.10
C LEU A 160 -9.53 -26.54 -7.48
N SER A 161 -10.59 -26.80 -8.26
CA SER A 161 -10.91 -26.04 -9.47
C SER A 161 -11.72 -24.81 -9.10
N VAL A 162 -11.04 -23.75 -8.69
CA VAL A 162 -11.67 -22.50 -8.27
C VAL A 162 -12.06 -21.68 -9.48
N TRP A 163 -13.37 -21.44 -9.70
CA TRP A 163 -13.93 -20.60 -10.74
C TRP A 163 -14.10 -19.14 -10.30
N GLY A 164 -14.33 -18.90 -9.02
CA GLY A 164 -14.51 -17.55 -8.55
C GLY A 164 -14.30 -17.40 -7.06
N PHE A 165 -14.17 -16.15 -6.62
CA PHE A 165 -14.08 -15.85 -5.19
C PHE A 165 -14.64 -14.46 -4.85
N ILE A 166 -15.05 -14.32 -3.59
CA ILE A 166 -15.40 -13.04 -2.98
C ILE A 166 -14.44 -12.82 -1.81
N LEU A 167 -13.74 -11.69 -1.79
CA LEU A 167 -12.98 -11.18 -0.65
C LEU A 167 -13.76 -10.03 -0.01
N ASP A 168 -14.49 -10.32 1.04
CA ASP A 168 -15.25 -9.31 1.79
C ASP A 168 -14.37 -8.69 2.89
N GLU A 169 -14.46 -7.38 3.04
CA GLU A 169 -13.61 -6.55 3.91
C GLU A 169 -12.10 -6.69 3.61
N ALA A 170 -11.74 -6.64 2.33
CA ALA A 170 -10.39 -6.89 1.85
C ALA A 170 -9.30 -5.99 2.46
N ASN A 171 -9.66 -4.78 2.95
CA ASN A 171 -8.73 -3.88 3.65
C ASN A 171 -8.56 -4.18 5.15
N PHE A 172 -9.41 -5.03 5.75
CA PHE A 172 -9.53 -5.20 7.20
C PHE A 172 -9.33 -6.65 7.67
N ARG A 173 -8.74 -7.50 6.86
CA ARG A 173 -8.51 -8.89 7.24
C ARG A 173 -7.57 -8.95 8.45
N SER A 174 -8.07 -9.39 9.61
CA SER A 174 -7.28 -9.45 10.83
C SER A 174 -6.43 -10.71 10.88
N GLY A 175 -5.12 -10.54 10.92
CA GLY A 175 -4.23 -11.53 11.54
C GLY A 175 -4.57 -11.67 13.03
N GLY A 176 -4.24 -12.80 13.64
CA GLY A 176 -4.49 -13.06 15.07
C GLY A 176 -3.90 -11.97 15.97
N VAL A 177 -4.38 -11.91 17.22
CA VAL A 177 -3.91 -10.96 18.22
C VAL A 177 -2.37 -11.01 18.33
N GLY A 178 -1.69 -9.96 17.83
CA GLY A 178 -0.22 -9.85 17.87
C GLY A 178 0.49 -9.81 16.51
N THR A 179 -0.21 -10.07 15.39
CA THR A 179 0.36 -9.93 14.05
C THR A 179 0.23 -8.49 13.52
N GLY A 180 1.23 -8.03 12.78
CA GLY A 180 1.32 -6.68 12.25
C GLY A 180 0.44 -6.44 10.99
N VAL A 181 0.01 -5.18 10.65
CA VAL A 181 -0.73 -4.78 9.40
C VAL A 181 0.06 -5.18 8.14
N ALA A 182 1.40 -5.37 8.22
CA ALA A 182 2.25 -5.88 7.15
C ALA A 182 1.98 -7.33 6.83
N GLU A 183 1.91 -8.11 7.87
CA GLU A 183 1.58 -9.52 7.70
C GLU A 183 0.18 -9.64 7.10
N GLU A 184 -0.77 -8.82 7.57
CA GLU A 184 -2.13 -8.78 6.99
C GLU A 184 -2.16 -8.32 5.53
N TYR A 185 -1.43 -7.26 5.18
CA TYR A 185 -1.33 -6.80 3.79
C TYR A 185 -0.63 -7.84 2.91
N GLN A 186 0.45 -8.43 3.39
CA GLN A 186 1.13 -9.51 2.68
C GLN A 186 0.25 -10.74 2.54
N GLU A 187 -0.45 -11.16 3.60
CA GLU A 187 -1.39 -12.29 3.57
C GLU A 187 -2.53 -12.06 2.58
N VAL A 188 -3.17 -10.89 2.59
CA VAL A 188 -4.25 -10.58 1.65
C VAL A 188 -3.72 -10.51 0.21
N THR A 189 -2.56 -9.90 -0.01
CA THR A 189 -1.94 -9.81 -1.32
C THR A 189 -1.53 -11.19 -1.83
N GLN A 190 -0.93 -12.02 -0.99
CA GLN A 190 -0.53 -13.39 -1.35
C GLN A 190 -1.76 -14.24 -1.66
N LEU A 191 -2.78 -14.22 -0.79
CA LEU A 191 -4.03 -14.92 -1.02
C LEU A 191 -4.69 -14.50 -2.33
N TYR A 192 -4.82 -13.20 -2.56
CA TYR A 192 -5.38 -12.66 -3.79
C TYR A 192 -4.60 -13.12 -5.03
N ASN A 193 -3.27 -13.00 -5.02
CA ASN A 193 -2.43 -13.41 -6.15
C ASN A 193 -2.55 -14.91 -6.42
N GLN A 194 -2.51 -15.75 -5.39
CA GLN A 194 -2.68 -17.19 -5.52
C GLN A 194 -4.05 -17.57 -6.11
N LEU A 195 -5.12 -16.88 -5.70
CA LEU A 195 -6.46 -17.09 -6.25
C LEU A 195 -6.53 -16.65 -7.71
N MET A 196 -6.04 -15.44 -8.02
CA MET A 196 -6.02 -14.93 -9.40
C MET A 196 -5.20 -15.81 -10.34
N ASP A 197 -4.02 -16.27 -9.91
CA ASP A 197 -3.19 -17.20 -10.69
C ASP A 197 -3.95 -18.48 -11.06
N ARG A 198 -4.80 -18.98 -10.16
CA ARG A 198 -5.64 -20.15 -10.43
C ARG A 198 -6.74 -19.87 -11.43
N LEU A 199 -7.41 -18.70 -11.32
CA LEU A 199 -8.41 -18.29 -12.29
C LEU A 199 -7.78 -18.15 -13.68
N VAL A 200 -6.69 -17.40 -13.77
CA VAL A 200 -5.97 -17.13 -15.03
C VAL A 200 -5.44 -18.41 -15.65
N SER A 201 -4.75 -19.26 -14.89
CA SER A 201 -4.15 -20.49 -15.43
C SER A 201 -5.15 -21.49 -15.98
N ARG A 202 -6.41 -21.47 -15.53
CA ARG A 202 -7.43 -22.44 -15.91
C ARG A 202 -8.47 -21.92 -16.89
N PHE A 203 -8.78 -20.62 -16.84
CA PHE A 203 -9.96 -20.09 -17.49
C PHE A 203 -9.65 -18.88 -18.40
N SER A 204 -8.39 -18.66 -18.77
CA SER A 204 -8.01 -17.63 -19.74
C SER A 204 -8.47 -17.94 -21.15
N ASN A 205 -8.96 -16.94 -21.82
CA ASN A 205 -9.32 -16.96 -23.23
C ASN A 205 -8.23 -16.33 -24.11
N PRO A 206 -8.18 -16.65 -25.43
CA PRO A 206 -7.21 -16.06 -26.35
C PRO A 206 -7.30 -14.53 -26.47
N ASP A 207 -8.44 -13.93 -26.18
CA ASP A 207 -8.64 -12.46 -26.18
C ASP A 207 -8.13 -11.77 -24.90
N GLY A 208 -7.55 -12.52 -23.97
CA GLY A 208 -7.05 -12.04 -22.69
C GLY A 208 -8.12 -11.92 -21.60
N SER A 209 -9.40 -12.21 -21.91
CA SER A 209 -10.43 -12.33 -20.87
C SER A 209 -10.27 -13.63 -20.08
N VAL A 210 -10.82 -13.64 -18.87
CA VAL A 210 -10.83 -14.84 -18.00
C VAL A 210 -12.28 -15.22 -17.74
N ASN A 211 -12.67 -16.43 -18.10
CA ASN A 211 -14.01 -16.93 -17.82
C ASN A 211 -14.17 -17.36 -16.35
N ALA A 212 -14.04 -16.39 -15.46
CA ALA A 212 -14.07 -16.56 -14.01
C ALA A 212 -14.55 -15.24 -13.36
N LEU A 213 -14.74 -15.21 -12.05
CA LEU A 213 -15.17 -14.01 -11.35
C LEU A 213 -14.48 -13.84 -9.99
N ALA A 214 -13.75 -12.75 -9.85
CA ALA A 214 -13.21 -12.26 -8.59
C ALA A 214 -13.98 -11.02 -8.15
N ILE A 215 -14.44 -10.96 -6.90
CA ILE A 215 -15.08 -9.77 -6.32
C ILE A 215 -14.32 -9.37 -5.07
N LEU A 216 -13.79 -8.15 -5.06
CA LEU A 216 -13.17 -7.52 -3.90
C LEU A 216 -14.15 -6.51 -3.31
N ILE A 217 -14.42 -6.60 -2.02
CA ILE A 217 -15.31 -5.69 -1.32
C ILE A 217 -14.57 -5.07 -0.16
N SER A 218 -14.61 -3.74 -0.04
CA SER A 218 -14.10 -3.05 1.14
C SER A 218 -14.78 -1.72 1.37
N SER A 219 -14.71 -1.22 2.60
CA SER A 219 -14.98 0.18 2.86
C SER A 219 -13.73 1.01 2.55
N ALA A 220 -13.92 2.30 2.22
CA ALA A 220 -12.80 3.21 2.04
C ALA A 220 -11.94 3.23 3.30
N SER A 221 -10.64 3.16 3.13
CA SER A 221 -9.66 3.13 4.19
C SER A 221 -8.55 4.13 3.88
N TYR A 222 -7.31 3.69 3.89
CA TYR A 222 -6.16 4.54 3.61
C TYR A 222 -5.72 4.43 2.15
N GLN A 223 -5.05 5.47 1.65
CA GLN A 223 -4.48 5.48 0.28
C GLN A 223 -3.48 4.34 0.04
N SER A 224 -2.83 3.87 1.09
CA SER A 224 -1.90 2.72 1.05
C SER A 224 -2.58 1.34 1.16
N SER A 225 -3.90 1.28 1.32
CA SER A 225 -4.63 0.02 1.50
C SER A 225 -4.55 -0.89 0.26
N PHE A 226 -4.78 -2.19 0.48
CA PHE A 226 -4.73 -3.20 -0.58
C PHE A 226 -5.64 -2.85 -1.76
N VAL A 227 -6.89 -2.47 -1.49
CA VAL A 227 -7.87 -2.16 -2.54
C VAL A 227 -7.45 -0.93 -3.36
N GLU A 228 -6.93 0.12 -2.71
CA GLU A 228 -6.46 1.32 -3.41
C GLU A 228 -5.24 1.03 -4.30
N LYS A 229 -4.26 0.28 -3.81
CA LYS A 229 -3.12 -0.16 -4.61
C LYS A 229 -3.58 -1.02 -5.80
N ARG A 230 -4.55 -1.93 -5.57
CA ARG A 230 -5.08 -2.75 -6.66
C ARG A 230 -5.79 -1.92 -7.73
N LYS A 231 -6.62 -0.95 -7.35
CA LYS A 231 -7.27 -0.01 -8.30
C LYS A 231 -6.25 0.73 -9.17
N GLN A 232 -5.09 1.11 -8.61
CA GLN A 232 -4.02 1.75 -9.38
C GLN A 232 -3.40 0.80 -10.41
N VAL A 233 -3.17 -0.45 -10.02
CA VAL A 233 -2.59 -1.49 -10.91
C VAL A 233 -3.53 -1.80 -12.08
N VAL A 234 -4.84 -1.89 -11.84
CA VAL A 234 -5.82 -2.26 -12.87
C VAL A 234 -6.39 -1.06 -13.64
N LYS A 235 -5.84 0.13 -13.42
CA LYS A 235 -6.31 1.34 -14.10
C LYS A 235 -6.19 1.19 -15.63
N GLY A 236 -7.33 1.19 -16.30
CA GLY A 236 -7.42 1.02 -17.76
C GLY A 236 -7.47 -0.45 -18.21
N ASP A 237 -7.51 -1.40 -17.29
CA ASP A 237 -7.78 -2.79 -17.63
C ASP A 237 -9.25 -2.97 -18.08
N ARG A 238 -9.43 -3.57 -19.24
CA ARG A 238 -10.74 -3.77 -19.87
C ARG A 238 -11.62 -4.77 -19.12
N TRP A 239 -11.00 -5.72 -18.43
CA TRP A 239 -11.69 -6.84 -17.80
C TRP A 239 -11.91 -6.66 -16.30
N THR A 240 -11.56 -5.49 -15.79
CA THR A 240 -11.76 -5.10 -14.40
C THR A 240 -12.73 -3.93 -14.29
N THR A 241 -13.72 -4.05 -13.42
CA THR A 241 -14.68 -2.99 -13.11
C THR A 241 -14.47 -2.50 -11.69
N CYS A 242 -14.20 -1.20 -11.51
CA CYS A 242 -14.09 -0.56 -10.21
C CYS A 242 -15.34 0.30 -9.95
N ILE A 243 -16.02 0.07 -8.83
CA ILE A 243 -17.20 0.84 -8.41
C ILE A 243 -16.96 1.39 -7.01
N THR A 244 -16.82 2.71 -6.89
CA THR A 244 -16.73 3.40 -5.60
C THR A 244 -18.10 3.95 -5.23
N SER A 245 -18.69 3.45 -4.14
CA SER A 245 -20.04 3.85 -3.72
C SER A 245 -20.01 4.98 -2.71
N VAL A 246 -20.89 5.95 -2.89
CA VAL A 246 -21.10 7.09 -1.99
C VAL A 246 -22.45 6.94 -1.30
N SER A 247 -22.50 7.02 0.01
CA SER A 247 -23.71 6.68 0.78
C SER A 247 -24.95 7.48 0.39
N TYR A 248 -24.79 8.75 0.09
CA TYR A 248 -25.89 9.64 -0.30
C TYR A 248 -26.26 9.55 -1.80
N GLU A 249 -25.42 8.95 -2.62
CA GLU A 249 -25.78 8.59 -4.00
C GLU A 249 -26.55 7.27 -4.06
N VAL A 250 -26.16 6.31 -3.19
CA VAL A 250 -26.85 5.00 -3.10
C VAL A 250 -28.23 5.13 -2.47
N LYS A 251 -28.42 6.05 -1.51
CA LYS A 251 -29.64 6.22 -0.71
C LYS A 251 -30.07 7.69 -0.66
N PRO A 252 -30.34 8.31 -1.81
CA PRO A 252 -30.60 9.77 -1.87
C PRO A 252 -31.79 10.21 -1.02
N GLU A 253 -32.77 9.34 -0.82
CA GLU A 253 -33.97 9.60 -0.01
C GLU A 253 -33.67 9.82 1.48
N ARG A 254 -32.51 9.39 1.97
CA ARG A 254 -32.09 9.53 3.38
C ARG A 254 -31.31 10.80 3.67
N TYR A 255 -31.01 11.58 2.64
CA TYR A 255 -30.12 12.73 2.74
C TYR A 255 -30.77 14.02 2.26
N SER A 256 -30.31 15.15 2.81
CA SER A 256 -30.76 16.47 2.38
C SER A 256 -30.33 16.76 0.95
N LYS A 257 -31.19 17.49 0.21
CA LYS A 257 -30.84 18.01 -1.11
C LYS A 257 -29.88 19.20 -1.06
N GLU A 258 -29.87 19.94 0.06
CA GLU A 258 -28.88 20.97 0.30
C GLU A 258 -27.52 20.35 0.61
N THR A 259 -26.48 20.91 0.00
CA THR A 259 -25.10 20.42 0.14
C THR A 259 -24.14 21.53 0.60
N PHE A 260 -23.01 21.14 1.13
CA PHE A 260 -21.85 21.99 1.35
C PHE A 260 -20.63 21.36 0.66
N GLU A 261 -19.64 22.18 0.35
CA GLU A 261 -18.43 21.73 -0.32
C GLU A 261 -17.38 21.29 0.67
N VAL A 262 -16.73 20.18 0.36
CA VAL A 262 -15.59 19.65 1.11
C VAL A 262 -14.44 19.41 0.14
N PHE A 263 -13.30 20.02 0.44
CA PHE A 263 -12.04 19.72 -0.21
C PHE A 263 -11.50 18.39 0.36
N ILE A 264 -11.21 17.42 -0.50
CA ILE A 264 -10.82 16.06 -0.08
C ILE A 264 -9.36 15.94 0.35
N GLY A 265 -8.58 17.00 0.21
CA GLY A 265 -7.14 16.99 0.46
C GLY A 265 -6.30 16.63 -0.77
N SER A 266 -5.02 16.87 -0.65
CA SER A 266 -3.99 16.49 -1.64
C SER A 266 -2.68 16.21 -0.90
N GLY A 267 -1.62 15.78 -1.60
CA GLY A 267 -0.28 15.65 -1.00
C GLY A 267 0.31 16.95 -0.45
N SER A 268 -0.30 18.11 -0.76
CA SER A 268 0.19 19.44 -0.35
C SER A 268 -0.81 20.28 0.46
N ALA A 269 -2.05 19.82 0.66
CA ALA A 269 -3.08 20.53 1.41
C ALA A 269 -4.03 19.56 2.11
N GLU A 270 -4.35 19.84 3.37
CA GLU A 270 -5.25 19.01 4.18
C GLU A 270 -6.71 19.14 3.76
N PRO A 271 -7.54 18.12 4.01
CA PRO A 271 -8.97 18.18 3.77
C PRO A 271 -9.62 19.26 4.65
N CYS A 272 -10.55 20.01 4.08
CA CYS A 272 -11.29 21.01 4.84
C CYS A 272 -12.69 21.25 4.27
N ILE A 273 -13.59 21.80 5.09
CA ILE A 273 -14.87 22.33 4.61
C ILE A 273 -14.56 23.66 3.91
N ILE A 274 -15.06 23.86 2.70
CA ILE A 274 -14.93 25.13 1.98
C ILE A 274 -16.04 26.06 2.46
N GLU A 275 -15.65 27.20 3.02
CA GLU A 275 -16.60 28.16 3.59
C GLU A 275 -16.73 29.43 2.74
N SER A 276 -15.79 29.67 1.80
CA SER A 276 -15.85 30.84 0.90
C SER A 276 -15.14 30.59 -0.44
N ASP A 277 -15.49 31.40 -1.45
CA ASP A 277 -14.85 31.37 -2.77
C ASP A 277 -13.36 31.76 -2.72
N GLU A 278 -13.00 32.65 -1.80
CA GLU A 278 -11.60 33.04 -1.57
C GLU A 278 -10.78 31.85 -1.06
N GLN A 279 -11.31 31.11 -0.10
CA GLN A 279 -10.67 29.89 0.43
C GLN A 279 -10.54 28.83 -0.68
N ARG A 280 -11.59 28.63 -1.48
CA ARG A 280 -11.58 27.72 -2.64
C ARG A 280 -10.45 28.07 -3.61
N THR A 281 -10.38 29.36 -3.98
CA THR A 281 -9.33 29.85 -4.91
C THR A 281 -7.93 29.64 -4.35
N GLN A 282 -7.70 29.93 -3.06
CA GLN A 282 -6.42 29.74 -2.39
C GLN A 282 -6.00 28.26 -2.36
N LEU A 283 -6.94 27.36 -2.06
CA LEU A 283 -6.68 25.92 -2.04
C LEU A 283 -6.25 25.42 -3.43
N PHE A 284 -6.98 25.77 -4.49
CA PHE A 284 -6.67 25.32 -5.84
C PHE A 284 -5.38 25.93 -6.39
N ALA A 285 -5.06 27.17 -6.02
CA ALA A 285 -3.77 27.78 -6.35
C ALA A 285 -2.63 27.04 -5.62
N ALA A 286 -2.81 26.68 -4.34
CA ALA A 286 -1.81 25.98 -3.54
C ALA A 286 -1.46 24.58 -4.07
N ILE A 287 -2.45 23.87 -4.65
CA ILE A 287 -2.25 22.54 -5.24
C ILE A 287 -1.99 22.58 -6.75
N GLY A 288 -1.93 23.78 -7.36
CA GLY A 288 -1.57 23.95 -8.77
C GLY A 288 -2.64 23.54 -9.78
N VAL A 289 -3.92 23.45 -9.39
CA VAL A 289 -5.03 23.06 -10.27
C VAL A 289 -5.98 24.21 -10.63
N LEU A 290 -5.74 25.42 -10.11
CA LEU A 290 -6.60 26.58 -10.36
C LEU A 290 -6.66 26.89 -11.87
N GLY A 291 -7.86 26.89 -12.45
CA GLY A 291 -8.10 27.18 -13.87
C GLY A 291 -7.74 26.03 -14.83
N THR A 292 -7.45 24.84 -14.33
CA THR A 292 -7.13 23.67 -15.17
C THR A 292 -8.37 22.86 -15.58
N GLY A 293 -9.52 23.10 -14.94
CA GLY A 293 -10.74 22.29 -15.10
C GLY A 293 -10.71 20.98 -14.29
N GLU A 294 -9.70 20.77 -13.46
CA GLU A 294 -9.57 19.57 -12.62
C GLU A 294 -10.04 19.79 -11.17
N GLU A 295 -10.46 20.99 -10.83
CA GLU A 295 -10.86 21.43 -9.49
C GLU A 295 -11.93 20.52 -8.87
N GLU A 296 -12.92 20.12 -9.68
CA GLU A 296 -14.02 19.25 -9.24
C GLU A 296 -13.58 17.87 -8.79
N LYS A 297 -12.41 17.39 -9.22
CA LYS A 297 -11.87 16.11 -8.73
C LYS A 297 -11.54 16.16 -7.23
N PHE A 298 -11.23 17.35 -6.72
CA PHE A 298 -10.84 17.60 -5.34
C PHE A 298 -11.99 18.06 -4.43
N ILE A 299 -13.21 18.17 -4.96
CA ILE A 299 -14.39 18.58 -4.21
C ILE A 299 -15.35 17.41 -4.03
N ARG A 300 -16.06 17.40 -2.91
CA ARG A 300 -17.26 16.61 -2.68
C ARG A 300 -18.39 17.52 -2.22
N HIS A 301 -19.53 17.41 -2.91
CA HIS A 301 -20.78 18.06 -2.52
C HIS A 301 -21.51 17.15 -1.56
N VAL A 302 -21.46 17.48 -0.27
CA VAL A 302 -21.92 16.63 0.82
C VAL A 302 -23.25 17.17 1.37
N PRO A 303 -24.26 16.31 1.59
CA PRO A 303 -25.52 16.72 2.19
C PRO A 303 -25.35 17.41 3.55
N ILE A 304 -26.11 18.52 3.77
CA ILE A 304 -25.96 19.38 4.94
C ILE A 304 -26.18 18.65 6.28
N ASN A 305 -27.03 17.61 6.28
CA ASN A 305 -27.28 16.80 7.47
C ASN A 305 -26.05 15.98 7.95
N LEU A 306 -25.00 15.85 7.12
CA LEU A 306 -23.72 15.24 7.48
C LEU A 306 -22.69 16.26 8.02
N LYS A 307 -22.98 17.58 7.97
CA LYS A 307 -22.00 18.63 8.29
C LYS A 307 -21.38 18.47 9.69
N LYS A 308 -22.13 17.95 10.65
CA LYS A 308 -21.62 17.68 12.00
C LYS A 308 -20.49 16.65 11.98
N ASN A 309 -20.66 15.56 11.26
CA ASN A 309 -19.66 14.50 11.15
C ASN A 309 -18.33 15.03 10.57
N PHE A 310 -18.43 15.94 9.59
CA PHE A 310 -17.25 16.59 8.98
C PHE A 310 -16.57 17.59 9.91
N LYS A 311 -17.33 18.27 10.77
CA LYS A 311 -16.75 19.13 11.79
C LYS A 311 -16.07 18.35 12.92
N ASP A 312 -16.62 17.17 13.27
CA ASP A 312 -16.07 16.33 14.34
C ASP A 312 -14.78 15.63 13.88
N ASN A 313 -14.77 15.04 12.67
CA ASN A 313 -13.58 14.38 12.09
C ASN A 313 -13.73 14.27 10.56
N ILE A 314 -13.10 15.20 9.85
CA ILE A 314 -13.24 15.31 8.40
C ILE A 314 -12.67 14.09 7.65
N ALA A 315 -11.53 13.54 8.09
CA ALA A 315 -10.91 12.39 7.44
C ALA A 315 -11.81 11.15 7.55
N LEU A 316 -12.30 10.86 8.74
CA LEU A 316 -13.23 9.74 8.98
C LEU A 316 -14.56 9.95 8.25
N ALA A 317 -15.06 11.18 8.19
CA ALA A 317 -16.30 11.51 7.48
C ALA A 317 -16.15 11.32 5.96
N LEU A 318 -15.01 11.71 5.38
CA LEU A 318 -14.68 11.44 3.98
C LEU A 318 -14.65 9.95 3.66
N GLN A 319 -14.02 9.13 4.49
CA GLN A 319 -14.02 7.68 4.33
C GLN A 319 -15.44 7.10 4.43
N ASN A 320 -16.14 7.39 5.52
CA ASN A 320 -17.40 6.74 5.86
C ASN A 320 -18.57 7.15 4.96
N HIS A 321 -18.60 8.41 4.51
CA HIS A 321 -19.74 8.96 3.77
C HIS A 321 -19.45 9.21 2.29
N CYS A 322 -18.23 9.60 1.93
CA CYS A 322 -17.86 9.92 0.56
C CYS A 322 -17.07 8.80 -0.14
N GLY A 323 -16.68 7.76 0.58
CA GLY A 323 -15.84 6.70 0.00
C GLY A 323 -14.46 7.19 -0.46
N VAL A 324 -13.97 8.27 0.12
CA VAL A 324 -12.67 8.83 -0.22
C VAL A 324 -11.60 8.24 0.70
N PRO A 325 -10.59 7.54 0.16
CA PRO A 325 -9.47 7.06 0.95
C PRO A 325 -8.66 8.25 1.46
N THR A 326 -8.38 8.26 2.73
CA THR A 326 -7.62 9.33 3.38
C THR A 326 -6.21 8.89 3.74
N MET A 327 -5.36 9.84 4.09
CA MET A 327 -4.12 9.51 4.77
C MET A 327 -4.41 8.92 6.15
N ILE A 328 -3.49 8.12 6.67
CA ILE A 328 -3.66 7.44 7.97
C ILE A 328 -3.99 8.47 9.06
N VAL A 329 -5.03 8.24 9.84
CA VAL A 329 -5.38 9.09 10.99
C VAL A 329 -4.24 9.04 12.00
N GLY A 330 -3.64 10.20 12.30
CA GLY A 330 -2.42 10.25 13.09
C GLY A 330 -1.14 10.13 12.24
N SER A 331 -1.24 10.30 10.92
CA SER A 331 -0.06 10.38 10.05
C SER A 331 0.99 11.30 10.66
N PHE A 332 2.23 10.85 10.67
CA PHE A 332 3.37 11.66 11.14
C PHE A 332 3.52 12.95 10.33
N MET A 333 3.29 12.87 9.02
CA MET A 333 3.23 14.05 8.13
C MET A 333 2.01 13.95 7.21
N SER A 334 1.00 14.78 7.47
CA SER A 334 -0.18 14.90 6.62
C SER A 334 0.08 15.66 5.32
N ASN A 335 1.11 16.51 5.29
CA ASN A 335 1.48 17.33 4.14
C ASN A 335 2.92 17.05 3.70
N LEU A 336 3.08 16.42 2.54
CA LEU A 336 4.38 16.08 1.97
C LEU A 336 5.04 17.24 1.19
N LYS A 337 4.40 18.40 1.10
CA LYS A 337 4.97 19.55 0.38
C LYS A 337 6.41 19.85 0.81
N TYR A 338 6.65 19.90 2.10
CA TYR A 338 7.98 20.21 2.64
C TYR A 338 9.02 19.13 2.35
N LEU A 339 8.59 17.87 2.21
CA LEU A 339 9.44 16.79 1.75
C LEU A 339 9.79 17.00 0.26
N TYR A 340 8.80 17.32 -0.57
CA TYR A 340 9.03 17.61 -2.00
C TYR A 340 9.88 18.87 -2.22
N ASP A 341 9.66 19.91 -1.41
CA ASP A 341 10.45 21.16 -1.46
C ASP A 341 11.94 20.93 -1.06
N SER A 342 12.25 19.82 -0.36
CA SER A 342 13.63 19.46 -0.01
C SER A 342 14.38 18.75 -1.12
N TYR A 343 13.70 18.30 -2.17
CA TYR A 343 14.32 17.57 -3.27
C TYR A 343 15.08 18.51 -4.21
N THR A 344 16.25 18.07 -4.63
CA THR A 344 17.10 18.82 -5.54
C THR A 344 17.85 17.87 -6.48
N GLU A 345 18.03 18.29 -7.73
CA GLU A 345 18.68 17.49 -8.78
C GLU A 345 20.20 17.63 -8.78
N ASP A 346 20.76 18.60 -8.05
CA ASP A 346 22.20 18.91 -8.06
C ASP A 346 23.04 18.01 -7.12
N ILE A 347 22.41 17.07 -6.43
CA ILE A 347 23.10 16.09 -5.59
C ILE A 347 23.37 14.82 -6.41
N PRO A 348 24.63 14.50 -6.71
CA PRO A 348 24.95 13.32 -7.51
C PRO A 348 24.73 12.03 -6.71
N THR A 349 24.35 10.97 -7.40
CA THR A 349 24.32 9.61 -6.84
C THR A 349 25.75 9.12 -6.60
N ILE A 350 26.07 8.71 -5.39
CA ILE A 350 27.42 8.25 -5.01
C ILE A 350 27.55 6.73 -4.91
N PHE A 351 26.48 5.98 -5.13
CA PHE A 351 26.51 4.53 -5.21
C PHE A 351 25.96 4.03 -6.55
N THR A 352 26.50 2.91 -7.02
CA THR A 352 26.02 2.23 -8.24
C THR A 352 24.72 1.44 -7.99
N THR A 353 24.27 1.30 -6.75
CA THR A 353 23.07 0.56 -6.35
C THR A 353 22.36 1.25 -5.20
N GLU A 354 21.06 1.00 -5.06
CA GLU A 354 20.23 1.52 -3.95
C GLU A 354 20.16 0.56 -2.75
N SER A 355 20.59 -0.68 -2.93
CA SER A 355 20.57 -1.70 -1.88
C SER A 355 21.75 -2.66 -1.98
N ILE A 356 22.24 -3.12 -0.84
CA ILE A 356 23.41 -4.00 -0.73
C ILE A 356 23.10 -5.14 0.23
N GLU A 357 23.48 -6.35 -0.16
CA GLU A 357 23.46 -7.51 0.71
C GLU A 357 24.85 -7.68 1.37
N ALA A 358 24.91 -7.45 2.67
CA ALA A 358 26.13 -7.64 3.48
C ALA A 358 26.13 -9.01 4.15
N SER A 359 26.30 -10.08 3.38
CA SER A 359 26.30 -11.47 3.88
C SER A 359 27.70 -12.10 3.88
N ASN A 360 27.83 -13.27 4.53
CA ASN A 360 29.06 -14.07 4.46
C ASN A 360 29.27 -14.74 3.10
N GLU A 361 28.22 -14.92 2.32
CA GLU A 361 28.28 -15.57 1.00
C GLU A 361 28.73 -14.63 -0.11
N ASN A 362 28.59 -13.32 0.12
CA ASN A 362 29.03 -12.31 -0.83
C ASN A 362 30.39 -11.74 -0.41
N ASP A 363 31.43 -11.96 -1.21
CA ASP A 363 32.78 -11.44 -0.94
C ASP A 363 32.89 -9.93 -1.25
N THR A 364 31.97 -9.35 -2.03
CA THR A 364 31.95 -7.94 -2.38
C THR A 364 31.83 -7.06 -1.14
N GLN A 365 32.73 -6.08 -1.00
CA GLN A 365 32.66 -5.10 0.07
C GLN A 365 31.69 -3.97 -0.29
N ILE A 366 31.07 -3.32 0.72
CA ILE A 366 30.11 -2.24 0.50
C ILE A 366 30.76 -1.05 -0.25
N ILE A 367 32.03 -0.80 0.01
CA ILE A 367 32.79 0.30 -0.62
C ILE A 367 32.95 0.12 -2.15
N GLU A 368 32.88 -1.10 -2.67
CA GLU A 368 33.01 -1.38 -4.11
C GLU A 368 31.87 -0.80 -4.94
N TYR A 369 30.73 -0.52 -4.31
CA TYR A 369 29.61 0.16 -4.96
C TYR A 369 29.72 1.69 -4.95
N LEU A 370 30.73 2.25 -4.26
CA LEU A 370 30.96 3.69 -4.17
C LEU A 370 31.47 4.25 -5.49
N ILE A 371 31.02 5.46 -5.86
CA ILE A 371 31.52 6.26 -6.96
C ILE A 371 32.28 7.46 -6.37
N PRO A 372 33.59 7.34 -6.07
CA PRO A 372 34.33 8.34 -5.30
C PRO A 372 34.31 9.73 -5.92
N ASN A 373 34.33 9.82 -7.25
CA ASN A 373 34.33 11.10 -7.98
C ASN A 373 33.03 11.89 -7.85
N ASN A 374 31.96 11.24 -7.38
CA ASN A 374 30.66 11.89 -7.15
C ASN A 374 30.55 12.46 -5.72
N ILE A 375 31.51 12.22 -4.84
CA ILE A 375 31.50 12.80 -3.51
C ILE A 375 31.88 14.27 -3.58
N GLN A 376 30.91 15.14 -3.29
CA GLN A 376 31.09 16.58 -3.30
C GLN A 376 31.35 17.11 -1.88
N PHE A 377 32.24 18.09 -1.73
CA PHE A 377 32.54 18.76 -0.46
C PHE A 377 32.94 17.77 0.66
N ALA A 378 33.85 16.87 0.32
CA ALA A 378 34.33 15.81 1.23
C ALA A 378 34.96 16.37 2.52
N GLU A 379 35.52 17.58 2.48
CA GLU A 379 36.14 18.30 3.60
C GLU A 379 35.13 18.81 4.63
N ARG A 380 33.86 18.96 4.26
CA ARG A 380 32.83 19.42 5.19
C ARG A 380 32.45 18.32 6.19
N PRO A 381 31.89 18.69 7.36
CA PRO A 381 31.47 17.72 8.36
C PRO A 381 30.38 16.79 7.83
N HIS A 382 30.60 15.47 7.95
CA HIS A 382 29.66 14.42 7.62
C HIS A 382 29.24 13.65 8.87
N SER A 383 27.99 13.26 8.92
CA SER A 383 27.38 12.47 9.99
C SER A 383 26.71 11.24 9.43
N LEU A 384 26.99 10.08 9.99
CA LEU A 384 26.53 8.80 9.50
C LEU A 384 25.67 8.10 10.56
N TYR A 385 24.48 7.71 10.19
CA TYR A 385 23.55 6.95 11.04
C TYR A 385 23.27 5.59 10.44
N LEU A 386 23.35 4.57 11.29
CA LEU A 386 23.04 3.18 10.96
C LEU A 386 21.81 2.71 11.73
N ASP A 387 20.76 2.41 11.00
CA ASP A 387 19.69 1.55 11.47
C ASP A 387 19.96 0.13 10.97
N MET A 388 20.12 -0.83 11.87
CA MET A 388 20.57 -2.17 11.49
C MET A 388 19.67 -3.26 12.03
N ASN A 389 19.20 -4.09 11.11
CA ASN A 389 18.54 -5.35 11.40
C ASN A 389 19.41 -6.54 10.94
N LEU A 390 19.60 -7.53 11.80
CA LEU A 390 20.44 -8.69 11.50
C LEU A 390 19.71 -9.76 10.70
N THR A 391 18.41 -9.90 10.92
CA THR A 391 17.57 -10.94 10.30
C THR A 391 16.16 -10.42 10.06
N GLY A 392 15.60 -10.78 8.93
CA GLY A 392 14.18 -10.58 8.62
C GLY A 392 13.82 -9.21 8.09
N ASP A 393 14.14 -8.13 8.77
CA ASP A 393 13.88 -6.76 8.33
C ASP A 393 15.13 -6.15 7.67
N ARG A 394 14.95 -5.07 6.92
CA ARG A 394 16.06 -4.38 6.23
C ARG A 394 16.78 -3.46 7.21
N GLY A 395 18.00 -3.07 6.91
CA GLY A 395 18.70 -1.99 7.57
C GLY A 395 18.89 -0.80 6.62
N ASN A 396 19.27 0.33 7.18
CA ASN A 396 19.56 1.54 6.42
C ASN A 396 20.82 2.24 6.95
N LEU A 397 21.62 2.73 6.02
CA LEU A 397 22.80 3.55 6.31
C LEU A 397 22.65 4.88 5.59
N THR A 398 22.49 5.96 6.35
CA THR A 398 22.26 7.30 5.81
C THR A 398 23.32 8.28 6.27
N CYS A 399 23.79 9.10 5.35
CA CYS A 399 24.81 10.14 5.59
C CYS A 399 24.26 11.53 5.27
N PHE A 400 24.40 12.44 6.22
CA PHE A 400 24.19 13.88 6.01
C PHE A 400 25.48 14.66 6.13
N ARG A 401 25.59 15.71 5.33
CA ARG A 401 26.68 16.69 5.34
C ARG A 401 26.15 18.04 5.82
N TYR A 402 26.88 18.69 6.70
CA TYR A 402 26.61 20.07 7.09
C TYR A 402 27.15 21.05 6.02
N ASP A 403 26.28 21.87 5.46
CA ASP A 403 26.62 22.79 4.37
C ASP A 403 26.80 24.26 4.81
N GLY A 404 26.71 24.54 6.11
CA GLY A 404 26.76 25.90 6.63
C GLY A 404 25.38 26.52 6.81
N LYS A 405 25.28 27.85 6.80
CA LYS A 405 24.02 28.56 7.05
C LYS A 405 23.46 29.18 5.78
N ASN A 406 22.13 29.13 5.67
CA ASN A 406 21.40 29.79 4.58
C ASN A 406 21.23 31.31 4.85
N ALA A 407 20.58 32.01 3.90
CA ALA A 407 20.29 33.45 4.00
C ALA A 407 19.45 33.84 5.23
N LYS A 408 18.71 32.89 5.84
CA LYS A 408 17.93 33.07 7.08
C LYS A 408 18.75 32.75 8.33
N ASN A 409 20.06 32.55 8.22
CA ASN A 409 20.96 32.15 9.31
C ASN A 409 20.62 30.78 9.94
N LEU A 410 19.94 29.91 9.19
CA LEU A 410 19.60 28.55 9.60
C LEU A 410 20.60 27.56 9.04
N ASP A 411 20.98 26.57 9.83
CA ASP A 411 21.92 25.51 9.43
C ASP A 411 21.28 24.60 8.38
N VAL A 412 21.99 24.35 7.30
CA VAL A 412 21.55 23.53 6.16
C VAL A 412 22.36 22.24 6.10
N HIS A 413 21.66 21.15 5.85
CA HIS A 413 22.24 19.81 5.76
C HIS A 413 21.80 19.15 4.46
N THR A 414 22.75 18.49 3.78
CA THR A 414 22.46 17.74 2.56
C THR A 414 22.62 16.24 2.81
N ARG A 415 21.58 15.47 2.47
CA ARG A 415 21.69 14.00 2.45
C ARG A 415 22.60 13.61 1.30
N VAL A 416 23.76 13.07 1.62
CA VAL A 416 24.76 12.63 0.64
C VAL A 416 24.36 11.29 0.05
N PHE A 417 23.89 10.38 0.90
CA PHE A 417 23.32 9.09 0.50
C PHE A 417 22.38 8.50 1.55
N SER A 418 21.55 7.59 1.10
CA SER A 418 20.81 6.62 1.91
C SER A 418 20.87 5.28 1.17
N ILE A 419 21.40 4.23 1.80
CA ILE A 419 21.55 2.92 1.20
C ILE A 419 20.93 1.85 2.08
N LYS A 420 20.19 0.93 1.46
CA LYS A 420 19.55 -0.18 2.16
C LYS A 420 20.52 -1.32 2.34
N ILE A 421 20.52 -1.89 3.54
CA ILE A 421 21.21 -3.14 3.84
C ILE A 421 20.16 -4.24 3.87
N VAL A 422 20.20 -5.14 2.90
CA VAL A 422 19.24 -6.24 2.79
C VAL A 422 19.82 -7.45 3.51
N PRO A 423 19.13 -8.02 4.52
CA PRO A 423 19.56 -9.26 5.14
C PRO A 423 19.53 -10.40 4.13
N PRO A 424 20.49 -11.33 4.20
CA PRO A 424 20.47 -12.53 3.36
C PRO A 424 19.32 -13.46 3.74
N HIS A 425 18.97 -14.40 2.85
CA HIS A 425 17.97 -15.41 3.15
C HIS A 425 18.39 -16.32 4.32
N TYR A 426 17.41 -16.71 5.14
CA TYR A 426 17.64 -17.68 6.21
C TYR A 426 18.35 -18.94 5.66
N PRO A 427 19.38 -19.50 6.32
CA PRO A 427 19.77 -19.26 7.73
C PRO A 427 20.83 -18.16 7.95
N TYR A 428 21.15 -17.38 6.97
CA TYR A 428 22.22 -16.38 7.03
C TYR A 428 21.74 -15.08 7.70
N ALA A 429 22.69 -14.27 8.17
CA ALA A 429 22.43 -12.97 8.78
C ALA A 429 23.36 -11.90 8.19
N THR A 430 23.00 -10.64 8.35
CA THR A 430 23.84 -9.50 7.97
C THR A 430 25.18 -9.60 8.69
N LYS A 431 26.28 -9.51 7.93
CA LYS A 431 27.63 -9.55 8.48
C LYS A 431 28.03 -8.18 9.03
N ILE A 432 27.95 -8.02 10.33
CA ILE A 432 28.26 -6.76 11.04
C ILE A 432 29.64 -6.21 10.65
N SER A 433 30.66 -7.07 10.54
CA SER A 433 32.01 -6.63 10.19
C SER A 433 32.13 -6.01 8.80
N LYS A 434 31.26 -6.36 7.82
CA LYS A 434 31.23 -5.68 6.51
C LYS A 434 30.67 -4.26 6.62
N VAL A 435 29.63 -4.07 7.44
CA VAL A 435 29.05 -2.75 7.70
C VAL A 435 30.06 -1.89 8.47
N GLN A 436 30.71 -2.46 9.46
CA GLN A 436 31.77 -1.80 10.22
C GLN A 436 32.94 -1.37 9.32
N GLN A 437 33.42 -2.28 8.47
CA GLN A 437 34.51 -1.98 7.54
C GLN A 437 34.13 -0.83 6.60
N PHE A 438 32.87 -0.83 6.10
CA PHE A 438 32.40 0.27 5.26
C PHE A 438 32.44 1.62 5.98
N VAL A 439 32.10 1.69 7.28
CA VAL A 439 32.19 2.95 8.03
C VAL A 439 33.64 3.43 8.12
N PHE A 440 34.60 2.53 8.30
CA PHE A 440 36.00 2.86 8.24
C PHE A 440 36.46 3.31 6.86
N ASP A 441 36.02 2.60 5.81
CA ASP A 441 36.37 2.93 4.44
C ASP A 441 35.81 4.30 4.03
N ILE A 442 34.52 4.58 4.29
CA ILE A 442 33.92 5.86 3.92
C ILE A 442 34.53 7.05 4.69
N SER A 443 35.01 6.82 5.93
CA SER A 443 35.70 7.85 6.69
C SER A 443 37.02 8.32 6.07
N GLN A 444 37.57 7.56 5.11
CA GLN A 444 38.74 7.97 4.32
C GLN A 444 38.37 8.90 3.15
N PHE A 445 37.12 8.90 2.72
CA PHE A 445 36.64 9.72 1.61
C PHE A 445 35.93 10.99 2.05
N VAL A 446 35.46 11.06 3.28
CA VAL A 446 34.73 12.21 3.84
C VAL A 446 35.22 12.55 5.23
N ASN A 447 35.07 13.81 5.62
CA ASN A 447 35.34 14.25 6.99
C ASN A 447 34.18 13.79 7.90
N LEU A 448 34.25 12.52 8.38
CA LEU A 448 33.26 11.93 9.26
C LEU A 448 33.49 12.44 10.69
N VAL A 449 32.55 13.26 11.21
CA VAL A 449 32.65 13.90 12.53
C VAL A 449 31.74 13.27 13.57
N SER A 450 30.73 12.51 13.16
CA SER A 450 29.85 11.81 14.09
C SER A 450 29.29 10.53 13.47
N PHE A 451 29.15 9.51 14.33
CA PHE A 451 28.52 8.24 13.99
C PHE A 451 27.58 7.82 15.12
N ALA A 452 26.39 7.39 14.76
CA ALA A 452 25.42 6.84 15.70
C ALA A 452 24.68 5.65 15.09
N SER A 453 24.12 4.80 15.93
CA SER A 453 23.30 3.67 15.52
C SER A 453 22.20 3.42 16.55
N ASP A 454 21.17 2.64 16.18
CA ASP A 454 20.14 2.19 17.09
C ASP A 454 20.69 1.29 18.22
N GLN A 455 19.88 1.09 19.27
CA GLN A 455 20.37 0.61 20.57
C GLN A 455 20.70 -0.89 20.66
N TYR A 456 19.97 -1.75 19.94
CA TYR A 456 19.94 -3.17 20.32
C TYR A 456 20.95 -4.07 19.60
N GLN A 457 21.15 -3.90 18.32
CA GLN A 457 21.96 -4.85 17.53
C GLN A 457 23.32 -4.31 17.14
N SER A 458 23.57 -3.04 17.30
CA SER A 458 24.75 -2.31 16.81
C SER A 458 25.61 -1.66 17.90
N GLU A 459 25.34 -1.93 19.18
CA GLU A 459 26.08 -1.33 20.31
C GLU A 459 27.59 -1.58 20.24
N GLN A 460 27.97 -2.83 20.01
CA GLN A 460 29.39 -3.19 19.91
C GLN A 460 30.05 -2.51 18.71
N LEU A 461 29.38 -2.58 17.53
CA LEU A 461 29.86 -1.92 16.31
C LEU A 461 30.05 -0.41 16.55
N ARG A 462 29.09 0.24 17.18
CA ARG A 462 29.16 1.68 17.46
C ARG A 462 30.34 2.00 18.39
N GLN A 463 30.54 1.23 19.47
CA GLN A 463 31.65 1.42 20.39
C GLN A 463 33.00 1.26 19.70
N GLU A 464 33.17 0.22 18.89
CA GLU A 464 34.40 -0.06 18.15
C GLU A 464 34.69 1.06 17.15
N VAL A 465 33.68 1.44 16.32
CA VAL A 465 33.82 2.51 15.32
C VAL A 465 34.17 3.86 15.96
N THR A 466 33.44 4.24 17.02
CA THR A 466 33.66 5.54 17.66
C THR A 466 35.03 5.59 18.38
N THR A 467 35.46 4.48 18.96
CA THR A 467 36.77 4.39 19.60
C THR A 467 37.90 4.48 18.58
N GLU A 468 37.82 3.73 17.48
CA GLU A 468 38.85 3.68 16.44
C GLU A 468 38.99 5.01 15.69
N LEU A 469 37.86 5.66 15.40
CA LEU A 469 37.83 6.95 14.71
C LEU A 469 37.95 8.17 15.63
N GLY A 470 38.00 7.96 16.95
CA GLY A 470 38.08 9.05 17.92
C GLY A 470 36.81 9.92 17.96
N LEU A 471 35.65 9.35 17.68
CA LEU A 471 34.38 10.03 17.68
C LEU A 471 33.67 9.93 19.04
N GLU A 472 32.76 10.86 19.32
CA GLU A 472 31.91 10.76 20.51
C GLU A 472 30.91 9.59 20.35
N ASN A 473 30.75 8.81 21.45
CA ASN A 473 29.80 7.70 21.46
C ASN A 473 28.37 8.19 21.70
N ILE A 474 27.67 8.51 20.61
CA ILE A 474 26.35 9.12 20.63
C ILE A 474 25.28 8.02 20.49
N ARG A 475 24.28 8.08 21.36
CA ARG A 475 23.09 7.23 21.31
C ARG A 475 21.89 8.01 20.81
N ILE A 476 21.20 7.47 19.80
CA ILE A 476 19.92 8.00 19.30
C ILE A 476 18.90 6.86 19.34
N SER A 477 17.87 7.02 20.16
CA SER A 477 16.76 6.08 20.21
C SER A 477 15.57 6.64 19.43
N LEU A 478 15.24 6.01 18.32
CA LEU A 478 14.10 6.38 17.48
C LEU A 478 12.80 5.72 17.96
N ASP A 479 12.90 4.55 18.59
CA ASP A 479 11.73 3.80 19.08
C ASP A 479 11.15 4.32 20.39
N SER A 480 11.96 5.03 21.19
CA SER A 480 11.57 5.45 22.53
C SER A 480 11.01 6.87 22.62
N THR A 481 11.20 7.69 21.59
CA THR A 481 10.80 9.11 21.58
C THR A 481 10.55 9.63 20.17
N ASP A 482 9.56 10.54 20.05
CA ASP A 482 9.25 11.26 18.82
C ASP A 482 10.17 12.47 18.55
N LYS A 483 11.03 12.85 19.48
CA LYS A 483 11.87 14.06 19.37
C LYS A 483 12.71 14.15 18.11
N PRO A 484 13.46 13.10 17.69
CA PRO A 484 14.22 13.15 16.43
C PRO A 484 13.33 13.30 15.19
N TYR A 485 12.16 12.68 15.19
CA TYR A 485 11.18 12.80 14.12
C TYR A 485 10.61 14.21 14.00
N MET A 486 10.22 14.80 15.12
CA MET A 486 9.74 16.18 15.15
C MET A 486 10.83 17.17 14.75
N HIS A 487 12.09 16.88 15.10
CA HIS A 487 13.24 17.68 14.71
C HIS A 487 13.49 17.64 13.19
N TRP A 488 13.41 16.43 12.58
CA TRP A 488 13.53 16.24 11.15
C TRP A 488 12.37 16.92 10.38
N GLN A 489 11.13 16.76 10.85
CA GLN A 489 9.95 17.43 10.29
C GLN A 489 10.14 18.97 10.31
N ARG A 490 10.60 19.50 11.44
CA ARG A 490 10.91 20.92 11.56
C ARG A 490 12.01 21.35 10.58
N GLY A 491 13.06 20.54 10.40
CA GLY A 491 14.11 20.79 9.43
C GLY A 491 13.59 20.91 8.00
N LEU A 492 12.62 20.06 7.61
CA LEU A 492 11.93 20.16 6.32
C LEU A 492 11.12 21.44 6.19
N VAL A 493 10.29 21.77 7.19
CA VAL A 493 9.45 22.99 7.19
C VAL A 493 10.30 24.27 7.10
N GLU A 494 11.45 24.30 7.78
CA GLU A 494 12.38 25.42 7.78
C GLU A 494 13.26 25.50 6.52
N GLY A 495 13.18 24.50 5.61
CA GLY A 495 14.00 24.43 4.41
C GLY A 495 15.49 24.18 4.69
N ARG A 496 15.79 23.41 5.74
CA ARG A 496 17.14 23.12 6.20
C ARG A 496 17.71 21.80 5.66
N ILE A 497 16.85 21.01 5.00
CA ILE A 497 17.21 19.71 4.44
C ILE A 497 17.23 19.80 2.92
N ARG A 498 18.29 19.30 2.31
CA ARG A 498 18.43 19.07 0.87
C ARG A 498 18.69 17.60 0.63
N GLN A 499 17.97 17.00 -0.31
CA GLN A 499 18.12 15.57 -0.60
C GLN A 499 17.71 15.22 -2.02
N GLN A 500 18.16 14.07 -2.50
CA GLN A 500 17.68 13.49 -3.75
C GLN A 500 16.23 13.01 -3.58
N LYS A 501 15.47 12.97 -4.69
CA LYS A 501 14.14 12.36 -4.71
C LYS A 501 14.22 10.90 -4.30
N ASP A 502 13.31 10.50 -3.41
CA ASP A 502 13.29 9.17 -2.82
C ASP A 502 11.84 8.69 -2.62
N THR A 503 11.37 7.88 -3.55
CA THR A 503 9.99 7.38 -3.55
C THR A 503 9.69 6.42 -2.41
N LEU A 504 10.70 5.72 -1.90
CA LEU A 504 10.53 4.87 -0.73
C LEU A 504 10.33 5.72 0.53
N LEU A 505 11.15 6.76 0.71
CA LEU A 505 10.99 7.70 1.81
C LEU A 505 9.60 8.37 1.78
N GLU A 506 9.11 8.75 0.59
CA GLU A 506 7.75 9.28 0.43
C GLU A 506 6.69 8.31 0.95
N THR A 507 6.80 7.04 0.59
CA THR A 507 5.88 5.99 1.03
C THR A 507 5.95 5.78 2.55
N GLU A 508 7.17 5.65 3.10
CA GLU A 508 7.36 5.42 4.54
C GLU A 508 6.88 6.61 5.39
N VAL A 509 7.09 7.84 4.93
CA VAL A 509 6.56 9.05 5.59
C VAL A 509 5.03 9.09 5.58
N GLN A 510 4.40 8.68 4.47
CA GLN A 510 2.94 8.61 4.37
C GLN A 510 2.34 7.55 5.30
N GLU A 511 3.05 6.44 5.48
CA GLU A 511 2.63 5.29 6.28
C GLU A 511 3.00 5.41 7.76
N ALA A 512 3.87 6.36 8.13
CA ALA A 512 4.28 6.60 9.50
C ALA A 512 3.13 7.23 10.33
N ILE A 513 2.94 6.69 11.53
CA ILE A 513 1.89 7.10 12.48
C ILE A 513 2.52 7.76 13.70
N HIS A 514 2.07 8.95 14.06
CA HIS A 514 2.46 9.61 15.31
C HIS A 514 1.54 9.19 16.46
N ASP A 515 2.06 8.36 17.36
CA ASP A 515 1.38 8.01 18.62
C ASP A 515 1.64 9.09 19.66
N TYR A 516 0.79 10.12 19.66
CA TYR A 516 0.88 11.25 20.59
C TYR A 516 0.78 10.85 22.07
N LYS A 517 0.15 9.71 22.37
CA LYS A 517 0.01 9.25 23.77
C LYS A 517 1.31 8.65 24.30
N ARG A 518 2.05 8.01 23.43
CA ARG A 518 3.33 7.34 23.77
C ARG A 518 4.55 8.16 23.37
N HIS A 519 4.35 9.33 22.76
CA HIS A 519 5.41 10.21 22.24
C HIS A 519 6.40 9.48 21.35
N ARG A 520 5.89 8.73 20.35
CA ARG A 520 6.72 8.03 19.37
C ARG A 520 6.06 8.01 18.00
N VAL A 521 6.89 7.89 16.98
CA VAL A 521 6.46 7.59 15.61
C VAL A 521 6.64 6.09 15.40
N VAL A 522 5.63 5.45 14.85
CA VAL A 522 5.62 4.02 14.57
C VAL A 522 5.24 3.81 13.12
N LYS A 523 5.76 2.76 12.51
CA LYS A 523 5.32 2.36 11.18
C LYS A 523 3.86 1.91 11.22
N ALA A 524 3.11 2.23 10.17
CA ALA A 524 1.87 1.53 9.93
C ALA A 524 2.20 0.05 9.85
N LYS A 525 1.28 -0.76 10.37
CA LYS A 525 1.49 -2.19 10.42
C LYS A 525 1.64 -2.73 8.99
N GLY A 526 2.81 -3.22 8.60
CA GLY A 526 3.12 -3.74 7.29
C GLY A 526 3.94 -2.90 6.39
N SER A 527 4.25 -1.71 6.85
CA SER A 527 5.19 -0.87 6.15
C SER A 527 6.61 -1.07 6.70
N SER A 528 7.59 -0.73 5.88
CA SER A 528 8.95 -0.45 6.30
C SER A 528 9.02 0.98 6.81
N ASP A 529 9.92 1.27 7.73
CA ASP A 529 10.29 2.61 8.18
C ASP A 529 11.82 2.79 8.24
N ASP A 530 12.58 1.84 7.72
CA ASP A 530 14.03 1.79 7.80
C ASP A 530 14.69 3.00 7.12
N ASN A 531 14.16 3.42 5.97
CA ASN A 531 14.66 4.60 5.25
C ASN A 531 14.28 5.91 5.97
N LEU A 532 13.06 5.98 6.52
CA LEU A 532 12.64 7.10 7.34
C LEU A 532 13.48 7.19 8.62
N GLN A 533 13.70 6.09 9.32
CA GLN A 533 14.54 6.04 10.52
C GLN A 533 15.98 6.46 10.19
N GLY A 534 16.56 5.93 9.12
CA GLY A 534 17.87 6.34 8.63
C GLY A 534 17.99 7.86 8.39
N ASN A 535 17.00 8.44 7.70
CA ASN A 535 16.95 9.87 7.41
C ASN A 535 16.78 10.73 8.67
N VAL A 536 15.86 10.34 9.54
CA VAL A 536 15.58 11.04 10.81
C VAL A 536 16.82 10.99 11.73
N GLY A 537 17.40 9.80 11.91
CA GLY A 537 18.57 9.61 12.76
C GLY A 537 19.79 10.38 12.27
N ALA A 538 20.08 10.31 10.96
CA ALA A 538 21.24 10.97 10.37
C ALA A 538 21.10 12.50 10.36
N PHE A 539 19.92 13.05 10.07
CA PHE A 539 19.71 14.50 10.17
C PHE A 539 19.79 14.99 11.61
N PHE A 540 19.14 14.29 12.55
CA PHE A 540 19.22 14.64 13.98
C PHE A 540 20.65 14.63 14.49
N LEU A 541 21.44 13.61 14.12
CA LEU A 541 22.86 13.51 14.44
C LEU A 541 23.64 14.68 13.85
N SER A 542 23.47 14.97 12.57
CA SER A 542 24.17 16.03 11.85
C SER A 542 23.87 17.42 12.41
N ASP A 543 22.58 17.70 12.71
CA ASP A 543 22.19 19.02 13.21
C ASP A 543 22.55 19.24 14.68
N THR A 544 22.56 18.18 15.49
CA THR A 544 22.82 18.28 16.93
C THR A 544 24.31 18.16 17.26
N TYR A 545 25.03 17.27 16.60
CA TYR A 545 26.41 16.91 16.94
C TYR A 545 27.40 17.15 15.79
N GLY A 546 26.95 17.22 14.55
CA GLY A 546 27.80 17.28 13.38
C GLY A 546 28.41 18.67 13.07
N LYS A 547 28.09 19.71 13.84
CA LYS A 547 28.58 21.08 13.60
C LYS A 547 29.83 21.42 14.41
N THR A 548 29.99 20.77 15.52
CA THR A 548 31.11 20.96 16.44
C THR A 548 32.14 19.85 16.27
N GLY A 549 32.84 19.88 15.14
CA GLY A 549 34.17 19.28 15.07
C GLY A 549 35.05 20.06 16.05
N GLY A 550 34.82 19.90 17.35
CA GLY A 550 35.67 20.50 18.38
C GLY A 550 37.04 19.92 18.31
N SER A 551 38.09 20.74 18.27
CA SER A 551 39.51 20.54 18.50
C SER A 551 40.24 19.29 17.94
N ILE A 552 39.51 18.19 17.65
CA ILE A 552 40.04 17.00 16.95
C ILE A 552 40.00 17.20 15.42
N ALA A 553 39.06 18.02 14.87
CA ALA A 553 39.07 18.36 13.45
C ALA A 553 40.32 19.11 13.01
N ASP A 554 40.92 19.91 13.90
CA ASP A 554 42.20 20.58 13.61
C ASP A 554 43.35 19.57 13.50
N LEU A 555 43.35 18.52 14.32
CA LEU A 555 44.28 17.39 14.23
C LEU A 555 44.08 16.51 12.99
N TYR A 556 42.82 16.38 12.53
CA TYR A 556 42.50 15.59 11.34
C TYR A 556 42.68 16.39 10.04
N THR A 557 42.52 17.71 10.06
CA THR A 557 42.85 18.56 8.91
C THR A 557 44.35 18.46 8.59
N GLU A 558 45.18 18.37 9.62
CA GLU A 558 46.62 18.05 9.44
C GLU A 558 46.85 16.61 8.92
N LYS A 559 46.09 15.61 9.39
CA LYS A 559 46.16 14.22 8.90
C LYS A 559 45.57 14.04 7.50
N ILE A 560 44.47 14.68 7.15
CA ILE A 560 43.91 14.66 5.79
C ILE A 560 44.84 15.32 4.79
N ASN A 561 45.50 16.41 5.16
CA ASN A 561 46.54 17.03 4.33
C ASN A 561 47.79 16.16 4.20
N LEU A 562 48.07 15.29 5.17
CA LEU A 562 49.19 14.32 5.14
C LEU A 562 48.81 12.98 4.47
N ILE A 563 47.56 12.52 4.62
CA ILE A 563 47.06 11.21 4.15
C ILE A 563 46.30 11.33 2.84
N GLY A 564 45.63 12.47 2.58
CA GLY A 564 44.65 12.65 1.53
C GLY A 564 45.12 12.38 0.09
N GLY A 565 46.41 12.68 -0.20
CA GLY A 565 46.97 12.36 -1.51
C GLY A 565 47.42 10.90 -1.68
N LYS A 566 47.95 10.29 -0.59
CA LYS A 566 48.58 8.96 -0.68
C LYS A 566 47.62 7.80 -0.37
N ALA A 567 46.63 8.00 0.49
CA ALA A 567 45.66 6.96 0.81
C ALA A 567 44.62 6.79 -0.30
N ILE A 568 44.11 7.90 -0.89
CA ILE A 568 43.23 7.86 -2.06
C ILE A 568 43.94 7.19 -3.24
N ASP A 569 45.21 7.55 -3.50
CA ASP A 569 46.02 6.94 -4.56
C ASP A 569 46.27 5.44 -4.31
N ARG A 570 46.40 5.01 -3.07
CA ARG A 570 46.57 3.60 -2.72
C ARG A 570 45.30 2.78 -2.87
N VAL A 571 44.16 3.27 -2.37
CA VAL A 571 42.85 2.60 -2.52
C VAL A 571 42.41 2.58 -3.98
N LEU A 572 42.61 3.67 -4.73
CA LEU A 572 42.33 3.69 -6.17
C LEU A 572 43.25 2.76 -6.96
N SER A 573 44.53 2.63 -6.56
CA SER A 573 45.46 1.72 -7.22
C SER A 573 45.17 0.24 -6.90
N GLU A 574 44.74 -0.05 -5.67
CA GLU A 574 44.31 -1.41 -5.25
C GLU A 574 42.96 -1.81 -5.89
N LEU A 575 42.10 -0.84 -6.21
CA LEU A 575 40.85 -1.04 -6.96
C LEU A 575 41.02 -0.99 -8.49
N GLY A 576 42.26 -0.85 -8.99
CA GLY A 576 42.56 -0.91 -10.43
C GLY A 576 42.32 0.40 -11.21
N TYR A 577 42.10 1.52 -10.52
CA TYR A 577 41.96 2.84 -11.16
C TYR A 577 43.33 3.55 -11.22
N SER A 578 43.89 3.70 -12.42
CA SER A 578 45.08 4.53 -12.66
C SER A 578 44.68 6.00 -12.84
N LYS A 579 45.51 6.91 -12.29
CA LYS A 579 45.37 8.34 -12.60
C LYS A 579 45.42 8.56 -14.12
N ALA A 580 44.36 9.17 -14.67
CA ALA A 580 44.36 9.73 -15.99
C ALA A 580 44.99 11.14 -15.94
#